data_da952c158503c8b7440021d7fab70ded
#
_entry.id   da952c158503c8b7440021d7fab70ded
#
_cell.length_a   1.000
_cell.length_b   1.000
_cell.length_c   1.000
_cell.angle_alpha   90.00
_cell.angle_beta   90.00
_cell.angle_gamma   90.00
#
_symmetry.space_group_name_H-M   'P 1'
#
loop_
_entity.id
_entity.type
_entity.pdbx_description
1 polymer ?
#
loop_
_entity_poly.entity_id
_entity_poly.type
_entity_poly.pdbx_seq_one_letter_code
_entity_poly.pdbx_strand_id
1 'polypeptide(L)'
;MRHEWVDYNGHLNDAYYLLIFSYATDGLMAQVGLDAAWRAATGHTLYTLEVHLNYVQEVHAGVAVEVRTQILGVDAKRVHLFHSLHRQLDGTLLATNEQMLANIDVFHADKAPRTAPFLPEVAARLLPLLRAHAGLPRPANAGRSIALPAARLGP
;
A
#
# COMPACT_ATOMS: atom_id res chain seq x y z
N MET A 1 4.28 10.92 -14.74
CA MET A 1 4.84 11.62 -13.55
C MET A 1 4.57 13.10 -13.68
N ARG A 2 4.00 13.75 -12.65
CA ARG A 2 3.66 15.19 -12.67
C ARG A 2 4.90 16.03 -12.39
N HIS A 3 5.02 17.18 -13.04
CA HIS A 3 6.17 18.09 -12.85
C HIS A 3 6.28 18.63 -11.42
N GLU A 4 5.14 18.93 -10.76
CA GLU A 4 5.08 19.42 -9.39
C GLU A 4 5.54 18.40 -8.32
N TRP A 5 5.76 17.14 -8.71
CA TRP A 5 6.24 16.07 -7.83
C TRP A 5 7.74 15.88 -7.90
N VAL A 6 8.42 16.67 -8.71
CA VAL A 6 9.85 16.54 -8.98
C VAL A 6 10.63 17.55 -8.12
N ASP A 7 11.70 17.09 -7.51
CA ASP A 7 12.60 17.91 -6.72
C ASP A 7 13.60 18.71 -7.60
N TYR A 8 14.48 19.47 -6.96
CA TYR A 8 15.49 20.28 -7.65
C TYR A 8 16.54 19.46 -8.41
N ASN A 9 16.65 18.16 -8.16
CA ASN A 9 17.53 17.25 -8.90
C ASN A 9 16.86 16.68 -10.17
N GLY A 10 15.59 17.00 -10.39
CA GLY A 10 14.81 16.46 -11.50
C GLY A 10 14.25 15.07 -11.24
N HIS A 11 14.27 14.60 -10.00
CA HIS A 11 13.77 13.29 -9.59
C HIS A 11 12.46 13.40 -8.82
N LEU A 12 11.64 12.34 -8.88
CA LEU A 12 10.46 12.22 -8.04
C LEU A 12 10.88 12.35 -6.58
N ASN A 13 10.35 13.37 -5.91
CA ASN A 13 10.59 13.59 -4.48
C ASN A 13 10.05 12.39 -3.67
N ASP A 14 10.75 12.03 -2.62
CA ASP A 14 10.51 10.85 -1.78
C ASP A 14 9.08 10.75 -1.23
N ALA A 15 8.48 11.88 -0.83
CA ALA A 15 7.12 11.92 -0.30
C ALA A 15 6.06 11.50 -1.33
N TYR A 16 6.28 11.78 -2.61
CA TYR A 16 5.32 11.46 -3.65
C TYR A 16 5.27 9.98 -4.02
N TYR A 17 6.30 9.18 -3.71
CA TYR A 17 6.22 7.73 -3.81
C TYR A 17 5.12 7.20 -2.90
N LEU A 18 5.06 7.68 -1.64
CA LEU A 18 4.01 7.28 -0.72
C LEU A 18 2.62 7.70 -1.21
N LEU A 19 2.50 8.90 -1.80
CA LEU A 19 1.23 9.36 -2.39
C LEU A 19 0.77 8.46 -3.55
N ILE A 20 1.69 8.03 -4.42
CA ILE A 20 1.38 7.11 -5.52
C ILE A 20 0.86 5.77 -4.96
N PHE A 21 1.49 5.23 -3.92
CA PHE A 21 1.04 4.01 -3.27
C PHE A 21 -0.28 4.18 -2.52
N SER A 22 -0.55 5.38 -1.96
CA SER A 22 -1.86 5.71 -1.38
C SER A 22 -2.97 5.63 -2.44
N TYR A 23 -2.75 6.17 -3.64
CA TYR A 23 -3.72 6.02 -4.73
C TYR A 23 -3.95 4.57 -5.15
N ALA A 24 -2.92 3.72 -5.09
CA ALA A 24 -3.10 2.29 -5.35
C ALA A 24 -3.92 1.60 -4.25
N THR A 25 -3.74 2.01 -2.99
CA THR A 25 -4.58 1.57 -1.86
C THR A 25 -6.02 2.02 -2.06
N ASP A 26 -6.27 3.28 -2.46
CA ASP A 26 -7.61 3.78 -2.77
C ASP A 26 -8.26 2.97 -3.91
N GLY A 27 -7.48 2.59 -4.92
CA GLY A 27 -7.94 1.71 -6.01
C GLY A 27 -8.39 0.34 -5.51
N LEU A 28 -7.63 -0.28 -4.59
CA LEU A 28 -8.04 -1.53 -3.94
C LEU A 28 -9.29 -1.32 -3.09
N MET A 29 -9.35 -0.23 -2.31
CA MET A 29 -10.53 0.09 -1.49
C MET A 29 -11.78 0.21 -2.35
N ALA A 30 -11.71 0.90 -3.47
CA ALA A 30 -12.84 1.01 -4.42
C ALA A 30 -13.24 -0.37 -4.98
N GLN A 31 -12.27 -1.22 -5.34
CA GLN A 31 -12.51 -2.57 -5.85
C GLN A 31 -13.24 -3.46 -4.83
N VAL A 32 -12.93 -3.35 -3.54
CA VAL A 32 -13.57 -4.14 -2.49
C VAL A 32 -14.79 -3.45 -1.87
N GLY A 33 -15.17 -2.27 -2.39
CA GLY A 33 -16.36 -1.53 -1.97
C GLY A 33 -16.19 -0.70 -0.70
N LEU A 34 -14.97 -0.35 -0.34
CA LEU A 34 -14.65 0.58 0.74
C LEU A 34 -14.49 2.02 0.21
N ASP A 35 -15.37 2.45 -0.67
CA ASP A 35 -15.37 3.78 -1.26
C ASP A 35 -15.99 4.85 -0.32
N ALA A 36 -16.04 6.10 -0.80
CA ALA A 36 -16.60 7.21 -0.04
C ALA A 36 -18.08 7.04 0.29
N ALA A 37 -18.87 6.43 -0.61
CA ALA A 37 -20.29 6.15 -0.38
C ALA A 37 -20.48 5.10 0.70
N TRP A 38 -19.65 4.03 0.69
CA TRP A 38 -19.65 3.03 1.74
C TRP A 38 -19.29 3.63 3.10
N ARG A 39 -18.23 4.45 3.14
CA ARG A 39 -17.85 5.15 4.38
C ARG A 39 -18.98 6.03 4.92
N ALA A 40 -19.66 6.76 4.04
CA ALA A 40 -20.79 7.60 4.45
C ALA A 40 -21.97 6.77 4.99
N ALA A 41 -22.23 5.59 4.42
CA ALA A 41 -23.34 4.73 4.80
C ALA A 41 -23.07 3.91 6.08
N THR A 42 -21.83 3.42 6.25
CA THR A 42 -21.50 2.43 7.29
C THR A 42 -20.55 2.94 8.36
N GLY A 43 -19.84 4.03 8.11
CA GLY A 43 -18.76 4.50 8.98
C GLY A 43 -17.46 3.70 8.86
N HIS A 44 -17.41 2.65 8.04
CA HIS A 44 -16.24 1.81 7.89
C HIS A 44 -15.28 2.33 6.81
N THR A 45 -13.98 2.32 7.11
CA THR A 45 -12.90 2.70 6.20
C THR A 45 -11.59 2.05 6.61
N LEU A 46 -10.53 2.15 5.79
CA LEU A 46 -9.19 1.70 6.16
C LEU A 46 -8.33 2.88 6.63
N TYR A 47 -7.63 2.67 7.75
CA TYR A 47 -6.53 3.54 8.18
C TYR A 47 -5.21 2.80 8.03
N THR A 48 -4.21 3.47 7.48
CA THR A 48 -2.84 2.97 7.44
C THR A 48 -2.24 3.05 8.84
N LEU A 49 -1.74 1.90 9.35
CA LEU A 49 -1.11 1.81 10.66
C LEU A 49 0.41 1.87 10.57
N GLU A 50 0.97 1.26 9.51
CA GLU A 50 2.40 1.12 9.33
C GLU A 50 2.73 1.09 7.84
N VAL A 51 3.88 1.69 7.49
CA VAL A 51 4.40 1.75 6.12
C VAL A 51 5.88 1.47 6.14
N HIS A 52 6.34 0.59 5.27
CA HIS A 52 7.75 0.39 4.99
C HIS A 52 8.00 0.65 3.51
N LEU A 53 8.63 1.76 3.19
CA LEU A 53 8.92 2.22 1.84
C LEU A 53 10.39 1.99 1.50
N ASN A 54 10.66 1.34 0.35
CA ASN A 54 12.01 1.16 -0.17
C ASN A 54 12.13 1.83 -1.54
N TYR A 55 13.10 2.70 -1.69
CA TYR A 55 13.48 3.33 -2.95
C TYR A 55 14.53 2.45 -3.63
N VAL A 56 14.26 2.00 -4.86
CA VAL A 56 15.12 1.07 -5.60
C VAL A 56 15.86 1.80 -6.71
N GLN A 57 15.14 2.62 -7.47
CA GLN A 57 15.67 3.46 -8.54
C GLN A 57 14.96 4.80 -8.58
N GLU A 58 15.68 5.83 -9.00
CA GLU A 58 15.13 7.16 -9.20
C GLU A 58 14.15 7.21 -10.38
N VAL A 59 13.23 8.16 -10.32
CA VAL A 59 12.22 8.38 -11.36
C VAL A 59 12.26 9.84 -11.79
N HIS A 60 12.42 10.07 -13.09
CA HIS A 60 12.41 11.41 -13.67
C HIS A 60 11.00 11.88 -14.06
N ALA A 61 10.85 13.19 -14.25
CA ALA A 61 9.63 13.78 -14.79
C ALA A 61 9.22 13.12 -16.12
N GLY A 62 7.93 13.01 -16.36
CA GLY A 62 7.38 12.45 -17.62
C GLY A 62 7.40 10.93 -17.70
N VAL A 63 8.13 10.20 -16.83
CA VAL A 63 8.14 8.74 -16.83
C VAL A 63 6.77 8.19 -16.49
N ALA A 64 6.25 7.29 -17.34
CA ALA A 64 5.02 6.54 -17.06
C ALA A 64 5.33 5.39 -16.09
N VAL A 65 4.52 5.28 -15.04
CA VAL A 65 4.67 4.26 -14.01
C VAL A 65 3.37 3.51 -13.77
N GLU A 66 3.49 2.27 -13.28
CA GLU A 66 2.37 1.45 -12.83
C GLU A 66 2.62 0.91 -11.42
N VAL A 67 1.57 0.74 -10.63
CA VAL A 67 1.64 0.07 -9.34
C VAL A 67 0.98 -1.29 -9.44
N ARG A 68 1.69 -2.31 -8.96
CA ARG A 68 1.15 -3.66 -8.78
C ARG A 68 0.93 -3.89 -7.29
N THR A 69 -0.26 -4.39 -6.93
CA THR A 69 -0.67 -4.61 -5.54
C THR A 69 -0.84 -6.10 -5.28
N GLN A 70 -0.22 -6.58 -4.20
CA GLN A 70 -0.40 -7.94 -3.70
C GLN A 70 -0.93 -7.88 -2.26
N ILE A 71 -2.00 -8.62 -1.97
CA ILE A 71 -2.48 -8.85 -0.60
C ILE A 71 -1.65 -9.99 -0.03
N LEU A 72 -0.90 -9.73 1.04
CA LEU A 72 -0.06 -10.70 1.73
C LEU A 72 -0.81 -11.43 2.85
N GLY A 73 -1.84 -10.78 3.41
CA GLY A 73 -2.64 -11.35 4.49
C GLY A 73 -3.87 -10.50 4.79
N VAL A 74 -4.88 -11.15 5.33
CA VAL A 74 -6.10 -10.52 5.86
C VAL A 74 -6.48 -11.26 7.14
N ASP A 75 -6.76 -10.52 8.22
CA ASP A 75 -7.41 -11.04 9.40
C ASP A 75 -8.80 -10.42 9.58
N ALA A 76 -9.41 -10.60 10.74
CA ALA A 76 -10.75 -10.08 10.99
C ALA A 76 -10.87 -8.55 10.85
N LYS A 77 -9.77 -7.80 11.03
CA LYS A 77 -9.77 -6.33 11.14
C LYS A 77 -8.72 -5.65 10.27
N ARG A 78 -7.73 -6.39 9.75
CA ARG A 78 -6.55 -5.83 9.09
C ARG A 78 -6.30 -6.44 7.73
N VAL A 79 -5.71 -5.65 6.87
CA VAL A 79 -5.17 -6.12 5.60
C VAL A 79 -3.69 -5.73 5.50
N HIS A 80 -2.87 -6.71 5.09
CA HIS A 80 -1.45 -6.57 4.86
C HIS A 80 -1.21 -6.50 3.35
N LEU A 81 -0.75 -5.37 2.86
CA LEU A 81 -0.51 -5.11 1.45
C LEU A 81 0.96 -4.99 1.13
N PHE A 82 1.29 -5.33 -0.10
CA PHE A 82 2.57 -5.03 -0.71
C PHE A 82 2.34 -4.40 -2.08
N HIS A 83 2.88 -3.22 -2.28
CA HIS A 83 2.86 -2.50 -3.54
C HIS A 83 4.25 -2.49 -4.16
N SER A 84 4.34 -2.62 -5.47
CA SER A 84 5.55 -2.41 -6.23
C SER A 84 5.30 -1.41 -7.36
N LEU A 85 6.13 -0.37 -7.43
CA LEU A 85 6.11 0.66 -8.47
C LEU A 85 7.04 0.26 -9.58
N HIS A 86 6.55 0.22 -10.80
CA HIS A 86 7.32 -0.17 -11.98
C HIS A 86 7.31 0.91 -13.05
N ARG A 87 8.41 1.02 -13.80
CA ARG A 87 8.42 1.77 -15.04
C ARG A 87 7.58 1.02 -16.07
N GLN A 88 6.59 1.70 -16.65
CA GLN A 88 5.65 1.05 -17.55
C GLN A 88 6.30 0.57 -18.85
N LEU A 89 7.38 1.25 -19.32
CA LEU A 89 8.06 0.96 -20.58
C LEU A 89 8.72 -0.42 -20.59
N ASP A 90 9.38 -0.80 -19.50
CA ASP A 90 10.26 -1.99 -19.45
C ASP A 90 10.04 -2.86 -18.20
N GLY A 91 9.09 -2.50 -17.34
CA GLY A 91 8.80 -3.23 -16.10
C GLY A 91 9.84 -3.09 -15.00
N THR A 92 10.82 -2.18 -15.14
CA THR A 92 11.85 -1.95 -14.12
C THR A 92 11.23 -1.58 -12.78
N LEU A 93 11.63 -2.27 -11.71
CA LEU A 93 11.21 -1.97 -10.34
C LEU A 93 11.85 -0.67 -9.85
N LEU A 94 11.03 0.28 -9.42
CA LEU A 94 11.44 1.62 -8.99
C LEU A 94 11.35 1.81 -7.48
N ALA A 95 10.31 1.27 -6.86
CA ALA A 95 10.11 1.33 -5.41
C ALA A 95 9.18 0.21 -4.94
N THR A 96 9.23 -0.10 -3.64
CA THR A 96 8.26 -0.99 -3.00
C THR A 96 7.71 -0.36 -1.74
N ASN A 97 6.47 -0.69 -1.41
CA ASN A 97 5.79 -0.22 -0.21
C ASN A 97 5.02 -1.37 0.44
N GLU A 98 5.38 -1.72 1.64
CA GLU A 98 4.65 -2.66 2.48
C GLU A 98 3.77 -1.88 3.46
N GLN A 99 2.50 -2.26 3.59
CA GLN A 99 1.54 -1.54 4.42
C GLN A 99 0.73 -2.50 5.30
N MET A 100 0.53 -2.10 6.54
CA MET A 100 -0.49 -2.65 7.41
C MET A 100 -1.63 -1.64 7.55
N LEU A 101 -2.84 -2.05 7.16
CA LEU A 101 -4.04 -1.22 7.30
C LEU A 101 -5.05 -1.90 8.23
N ALA A 102 -5.82 -1.09 8.95
CA ALA A 102 -6.91 -1.57 9.80
C ALA A 102 -8.24 -1.01 9.34
N ASN A 103 -9.27 -1.85 9.41
CA ASN A 103 -10.65 -1.42 9.26
C ASN A 103 -11.08 -0.67 10.53
N ILE A 104 -11.56 0.55 10.34
CA ILE A 104 -11.98 1.48 11.39
C ILE A 104 -13.46 1.74 11.24
N ASP A 105 -14.19 1.64 12.34
CA ASP A 105 -15.54 2.19 12.51
C ASP A 105 -15.40 3.61 13.06
N VAL A 106 -15.82 4.62 12.27
CA VAL A 106 -15.80 6.04 12.65
C VAL A 106 -17.13 6.52 13.24
N PHE A 107 -18.18 5.68 13.22
CA PHE A 107 -19.51 5.99 13.75
C PHE A 107 -19.76 5.38 15.14
N HIS A 108 -18.69 4.89 15.78
CA HIS A 108 -18.85 4.30 17.11
C HIS A 108 -19.58 5.23 18.10
N ALA A 109 -20.38 4.65 19.00
CA ALA A 109 -21.30 5.36 19.88
C ALA A 109 -20.63 6.46 20.75
N ASP A 110 -19.36 6.30 21.11
CA ASP A 110 -18.56 7.30 21.85
C ASP A 110 -17.81 8.28 20.93
N LYS A 111 -18.07 8.24 19.62
CA LYS A 111 -17.48 9.10 18.57
C LYS A 111 -15.96 8.98 18.40
N ALA A 112 -15.29 8.07 19.09
CA ALA A 112 -13.87 7.79 18.87
C ALA A 112 -13.71 6.69 17.81
N PRO A 113 -12.89 6.88 16.74
CA PRO A 113 -12.62 5.85 15.77
C PRO A 113 -12.01 4.61 16.44
N ARG A 114 -12.52 3.42 16.10
CA ARG A 114 -12.03 2.15 16.65
C ARG A 114 -11.82 1.11 15.57
N THR A 115 -10.83 0.24 15.76
CA THR A 115 -10.70 -0.92 14.92
C THR A 115 -11.90 -1.84 15.06
N ALA A 116 -12.47 -2.26 13.94
CA ALA A 116 -13.64 -3.14 13.89
C ALA A 116 -13.42 -4.26 12.88
N PRO A 117 -14.09 -5.42 13.03
CA PRO A 117 -14.08 -6.43 12.00
C PRO A 117 -14.59 -5.88 10.66
N PHE A 118 -14.07 -6.43 9.56
CA PHE A 118 -14.64 -6.17 8.25
C PHE A 118 -16.10 -6.60 8.22
N LEU A 119 -16.96 -5.77 7.63
CA LEU A 119 -18.33 -6.16 7.34
C LEU A 119 -18.34 -7.31 6.32
N PRO A 120 -19.35 -8.21 6.38
CA PRO A 120 -19.38 -9.42 5.55
C PRO A 120 -19.20 -9.16 4.05
N GLU A 121 -19.77 -8.07 3.54
CA GLU A 121 -19.70 -7.70 2.15
C GLU A 121 -18.28 -7.36 1.69
N VAL A 122 -17.50 -6.67 2.53
CA VAL A 122 -16.10 -6.34 2.27
C VAL A 122 -15.24 -7.60 2.39
N ALA A 123 -15.45 -8.40 3.43
CA ALA A 123 -14.74 -9.66 3.61
C ALA A 123 -14.94 -10.60 2.43
N ALA A 124 -16.20 -10.70 1.92
CA ALA A 124 -16.53 -11.50 0.75
C ALA A 124 -15.80 -11.08 -0.53
N ARG A 125 -15.39 -9.81 -0.65
CA ARG A 125 -14.61 -9.29 -1.78
C ARG A 125 -13.09 -9.38 -1.55
N LEU A 126 -12.62 -9.24 -0.32
CA LEU A 126 -11.19 -9.36 0.03
C LEU A 126 -10.68 -10.79 -0.07
N LEU A 127 -11.44 -11.77 0.43
CA LEU A 127 -10.99 -13.17 0.50
C LEU A 127 -10.67 -13.81 -0.87
N PRO A 128 -11.45 -13.61 -1.94
CA PRO A 128 -11.08 -14.09 -3.27
C PRO A 128 -9.78 -13.48 -3.79
N LEU A 129 -9.53 -12.19 -3.56
CA LEU A 129 -8.29 -11.53 -3.94
C LEU A 129 -7.10 -12.09 -3.16
N LEU A 130 -7.24 -12.30 -1.84
CA LEU A 130 -6.21 -12.95 -1.04
C LEU A 130 -5.87 -14.34 -1.58
N ARG A 131 -6.88 -15.17 -1.91
CA ARG A 131 -6.69 -16.50 -2.48
C ARG A 131 -5.98 -16.46 -3.84
N ALA A 132 -6.36 -15.52 -4.70
CA ALA A 132 -5.69 -15.33 -6.00
C ALA A 132 -4.22 -14.92 -5.83
N HIS A 133 -3.91 -14.14 -4.82
CA HIS A 133 -2.55 -13.69 -4.52
C HIS A 133 -1.71 -14.71 -3.74
N ALA A 134 -2.32 -15.71 -3.10
CA ALA A 134 -1.61 -16.72 -2.31
C ALA A 134 -0.64 -17.59 -3.13
N GLY A 135 -0.90 -17.75 -4.43
CA GLY A 135 0.00 -18.45 -5.36
C GLY A 135 1.14 -17.61 -5.93
N LEU A 136 1.14 -16.30 -5.67
CA LEU A 136 2.21 -15.43 -6.14
C LEU A 136 3.45 -15.55 -5.25
N PRO A 137 4.66 -15.39 -5.81
CA PRO A 137 5.88 -15.32 -5.00
C PRO A 137 5.78 -14.22 -3.95
N ARG A 138 6.22 -14.53 -2.71
CA ARG A 138 6.33 -13.49 -1.68
C ARG A 138 7.38 -12.48 -2.09
N PRO A 139 7.09 -11.17 -2.06
CA PRO A 139 8.07 -10.15 -2.42
C PRO A 139 9.32 -10.21 -1.51
N ALA A 140 10.51 -10.08 -2.10
CA ALA A 140 11.77 -10.23 -1.38
C ALA A 140 11.97 -9.25 -0.21
N ASN A 141 11.34 -8.06 -0.32
CA ASN A 141 11.41 -7.02 0.72
C ASN A 141 10.27 -7.11 1.76
N ALA A 142 9.35 -8.07 1.62
CA ALA A 142 8.22 -8.18 2.54
C ALA A 142 8.68 -8.69 3.93
N GLY A 143 8.27 -7.97 4.99
CA GLY A 143 8.66 -8.24 6.38
C GLY A 143 10.09 -7.80 6.72
N ARG A 144 10.73 -6.99 5.87
CA ARG A 144 12.07 -6.48 6.11
C ARG A 144 12.04 -5.36 7.17
N SER A 145 12.97 -5.41 8.12
CA SER A 145 13.24 -4.28 9.02
C SER A 145 14.40 -3.43 8.52
N ILE A 146 14.42 -2.15 8.90
CA ILE A 146 15.55 -1.25 8.62
C ILE A 146 16.70 -1.65 9.53
N ALA A 147 17.82 -2.10 8.94
CA ALA A 147 19.02 -2.44 9.65
C ALA A 147 20.25 -2.20 8.76
N LEU A 148 21.36 -1.82 9.38
CA LEU A 148 22.65 -1.86 8.69
C LEU A 148 23.04 -3.32 8.42
N PRO A 149 23.64 -3.63 7.25
CA PRO A 149 24.28 -4.94 7.06
C PRO A 149 25.34 -5.13 8.17
N ALA A 150 25.50 -6.37 8.63
CA ALA A 150 26.58 -6.67 9.57
C ALA A 150 27.89 -6.13 9.00
N ALA A 151 28.51 -5.17 9.67
CA ALA A 151 29.75 -4.59 9.25
C ALA A 151 30.81 -5.71 9.21
N ARG A 152 31.26 -6.07 8.02
CA ARG A 152 32.55 -6.74 7.88
C ARG A 152 33.61 -5.66 8.14
N LEU A 153 33.88 -5.41 9.40
CA LEU A 153 35.15 -4.72 9.76
C LEU A 153 36.23 -5.69 9.31
N GLY A 154 36.79 -5.43 8.12
CA GLY A 154 37.99 -6.13 7.68
C GLY A 154 39.14 -5.85 8.66
N PRO A 155 40.15 -6.73 8.73
CA PRO A 155 41.33 -6.53 9.53
C PRO A 155 42.08 -5.28 9.09
#